data_14f305080e43a2e3f93d9d6f0a96eca6
#
_entry.id   14f305080e43a2e3f93d9d6f0a96eca6
#
_cell.length_a   1.000
_cell.length_b   1.000
_cell.length_c   1.000
_cell.angle_alpha   90.00
_cell.angle_beta   90.00
_cell.angle_gamma   90.00
#
_symmetry.space_group_name_H-M   'P 1'
#
loop_
_entity.id
_entity.type
_entity.pdbx_description
1 polymer ?
#
loop_
_entity_poly.entity_id
_entity_poly.type
_entity_poly.pdbx_seq_one_letter_code
_entity_poly.pdbx_strand_id
1 'polypeptide(L)'
;MADIEQGSMPIPPPRVTTRVLTAHDSTAVAEAAAEILRGELIVLPTDTVYGVAANAVDEQAILKLYAAKQRSLGKAIPLLLADFADLERVAREIPAQAWPLLERFWPGPLTLIVPRHQHLPAALSRTETIAVRMPDHDLARAIIRAAGGALATTSANRSGHAPAQTAVQALHELAGAVTLVVDAGPCGGGVASTVLDCTTAEPRILRAGPLTAADMGLERG
;
A
#
# COMPACT_ATOMS: atom_id res chain seq x y z
N MET A 1 29.23 -22.00 -10.48
CA MET A 1 27.89 -22.60 -10.38
C MET A 1 27.26 -22.00 -9.15
N ALA A 2 26.45 -20.98 -9.31
CA ALA A 2 25.74 -20.33 -8.22
C ALA A 2 24.27 -20.76 -8.37
N ASP A 3 23.80 -21.54 -7.39
CA ASP A 3 22.38 -21.90 -7.26
C ASP A 3 21.57 -20.63 -7.01
N ILE A 4 20.80 -20.25 -8.00
CA ILE A 4 19.76 -19.23 -7.85
C ILE A 4 18.67 -19.91 -7.01
N GLU A 5 18.62 -19.59 -5.72
CA GLU A 5 17.49 -19.92 -4.85
C GLU A 5 16.21 -19.37 -5.49
N GLN A 6 15.47 -20.25 -6.13
CA GLN A 6 14.11 -20.01 -6.59
C GLN A 6 13.28 -19.72 -5.34
N GLY A 7 12.97 -18.43 -5.10
CA GLY A 7 12.15 -18.03 -3.97
C GLY A 7 10.85 -18.81 -3.96
N SER A 8 10.69 -19.67 -2.96
CA SER A 8 9.48 -20.47 -2.74
C SER A 8 8.25 -19.57 -2.77
N MET A 9 7.27 -19.90 -3.61
CA MET A 9 5.97 -19.23 -3.63
C MET A 9 5.26 -19.54 -2.30
N PRO A 10 4.71 -18.54 -1.62
CA PRO A 10 3.97 -18.77 -0.38
C PRO A 10 2.76 -19.65 -0.65
N ILE A 11 2.47 -20.58 0.28
CA ILE A 11 1.29 -21.45 0.21
C ILE A 11 0.04 -20.56 0.20
N PRO A 12 -0.91 -20.76 -0.74
CA PRO A 12 -2.12 -19.94 -0.78
C PRO A 12 -2.89 -20.08 0.54
N PRO A 13 -3.41 -18.97 1.10
CA PRO A 13 -4.19 -19.02 2.32
C PRO A 13 -5.48 -19.83 2.10
N PRO A 14 -6.08 -20.38 3.18
CA PRO A 14 -7.38 -21.01 3.09
C PRO A 14 -8.40 -20.00 2.53
N ARG A 15 -9.32 -20.49 1.69
CA ARG A 15 -10.35 -19.63 1.11
C ARG A 15 -11.28 -19.10 2.19
N VAL A 16 -11.50 -17.79 2.19
CA VAL A 16 -12.43 -17.07 3.07
C VAL A 16 -13.65 -16.61 2.28
N THR A 17 -14.79 -16.42 2.97
CA THR A 17 -15.96 -15.77 2.37
C THR A 17 -15.69 -14.27 2.29
N THR A 18 -15.72 -13.72 1.09
CA THR A 18 -15.54 -12.28 0.87
C THR A 18 -16.89 -11.56 0.95
N ARG A 19 -17.01 -10.58 1.84
CA ARG A 19 -18.15 -9.66 1.92
C ARG A 19 -17.85 -8.39 1.14
N VAL A 20 -18.90 -7.70 0.68
CA VAL A 20 -18.80 -6.37 0.05
C VAL A 20 -19.62 -5.40 0.86
N LEU A 21 -19.04 -4.28 1.27
CA LEU A 21 -19.73 -3.13 1.86
C LEU A 21 -19.58 -1.94 0.92
N THR A 22 -20.59 -1.10 0.87
CA THR A 22 -20.51 0.16 0.12
C THR A 22 -19.87 1.25 0.97
N ALA A 23 -19.27 2.25 0.33
CA ALA A 23 -18.73 3.43 1.02
C ALA A 23 -19.80 4.22 1.82
N HIS A 24 -21.09 4.01 1.52
CA HIS A 24 -22.22 4.67 2.20
C HIS A 24 -22.67 3.91 3.45
N ASP A 25 -22.21 2.68 3.68
CA ASP A 25 -22.51 1.94 4.89
C ASP A 25 -21.84 2.62 6.08
N SER A 26 -22.62 3.04 7.06
CA SER A 26 -22.12 3.73 8.26
C SER A 26 -21.14 2.87 9.09
N THR A 27 -21.16 1.57 8.91
CA THR A 27 -20.27 0.60 9.58
C THR A 27 -19.00 0.30 8.80
N ALA A 28 -18.89 0.73 7.53
CA ALA A 28 -17.82 0.32 6.62
C ALA A 28 -16.41 0.57 7.20
N VAL A 29 -16.19 1.74 7.81
CA VAL A 29 -14.89 2.07 8.44
C VAL A 29 -14.58 1.15 9.62
N ALA A 30 -15.56 0.98 10.52
CA ALA A 30 -15.37 0.17 11.72
C ALA A 30 -15.17 -1.31 11.40
N GLU A 31 -15.96 -1.85 10.45
CA GLU A 31 -15.84 -3.25 10.03
C GLU A 31 -14.51 -3.50 9.29
N ALA A 32 -14.11 -2.60 8.38
CA ALA A 32 -12.82 -2.71 7.69
C ALA A 32 -11.64 -2.67 8.67
N ALA A 33 -11.66 -1.74 9.62
CA ALA A 33 -10.63 -1.66 10.66
C ALA A 33 -10.61 -2.92 11.55
N ALA A 34 -11.78 -3.45 11.92
CA ALA A 34 -11.88 -4.67 12.71
C ALA A 34 -11.31 -5.89 11.97
N GLU A 35 -11.55 -6.05 10.66
CA GLU A 35 -10.95 -7.13 9.86
C GLU A 35 -9.41 -7.02 9.85
N ILE A 36 -8.87 -5.81 9.61
CA ILE A 36 -7.42 -5.54 9.65
C ILE A 36 -6.82 -5.89 11.01
N LEU A 37 -7.48 -5.48 12.11
CA LEU A 37 -6.98 -5.73 13.47
C LEU A 37 -7.06 -7.22 13.87
N ARG A 38 -7.90 -8.02 13.20
CA ARG A 38 -7.92 -9.49 13.33
C ARG A 38 -6.85 -10.19 12.48
N GLY A 39 -6.01 -9.43 11.77
CA GLY A 39 -4.98 -9.99 10.88
C GLY A 39 -5.53 -10.51 9.56
N GLU A 40 -6.73 -10.05 9.15
CA GLU A 40 -7.32 -10.39 7.88
C GLU A 40 -6.99 -9.35 6.79
N LEU A 41 -7.20 -9.73 5.54
CA LEU A 41 -6.98 -8.86 4.39
C LEU A 41 -8.30 -8.23 3.96
N ILE A 42 -8.24 -6.94 3.63
CA ILE A 42 -9.35 -6.23 3.01
C ILE A 42 -8.93 -5.58 1.69
N VAL A 43 -9.91 -5.24 0.88
CA VAL A 43 -9.73 -4.35 -0.27
C VAL A 43 -10.38 -3.00 0.03
N LEU A 44 -9.67 -1.92 -0.27
CA LEU A 44 -10.14 -0.55 -0.08
C LEU A 44 -9.86 0.33 -1.31
N PRO A 45 -10.70 1.34 -1.57
CA PRO A 45 -10.49 2.30 -2.65
C PRO A 45 -9.33 3.25 -2.32
N THR A 46 -8.70 3.82 -3.34
CA THR A 46 -7.80 4.99 -3.21
C THR A 46 -8.02 5.96 -4.37
N ASP A 47 -7.37 7.11 -4.32
CA ASP A 47 -7.35 8.09 -5.40
C ASP A 47 -6.71 7.59 -6.71
N THR A 48 -5.94 6.50 -6.66
CA THR A 48 -5.24 5.92 -7.82
C THR A 48 -5.87 4.63 -8.31
N VAL A 49 -5.82 3.57 -7.52
CA VAL A 49 -6.35 2.22 -7.82
C VAL A 49 -6.83 1.57 -6.53
N TYR A 50 -7.66 0.53 -6.60
CA TYR A 50 -7.98 -0.26 -5.42
C TYR A 50 -6.74 -0.91 -4.83
N GLY A 51 -6.64 -0.90 -3.50
CA GLY A 51 -5.56 -1.52 -2.74
C GLY A 51 -6.05 -2.74 -1.96
N VAL A 52 -5.24 -3.80 -1.88
CA VAL A 52 -5.38 -4.86 -0.88
C VAL A 52 -4.45 -4.53 0.28
N ALA A 53 -4.99 -4.60 1.49
CA ALA A 53 -4.35 -4.12 2.70
C ALA A 53 -4.31 -5.16 3.81
N ALA A 54 -3.25 -5.08 4.62
CA ALA A 54 -3.00 -5.85 5.82
C ALA A 54 -2.55 -4.93 6.96
N ASN A 55 -2.63 -5.39 8.20
CA ASN A 55 -2.05 -4.71 9.35
C ASN A 55 -0.52 -4.56 9.16
N ALA A 56 -0.01 -3.32 9.21
CA ALA A 56 1.40 -3.01 8.96
C ALA A 56 2.38 -3.58 10.00
N VAL A 57 1.89 -3.90 11.20
CA VAL A 57 2.72 -4.43 12.30
C VAL A 57 2.52 -5.94 12.52
N ASP A 58 1.62 -6.57 11.76
CA ASP A 58 1.37 -8.01 11.83
C ASP A 58 2.09 -8.74 10.68
N GLU A 59 3.20 -9.40 11.01
CA GLU A 59 3.99 -10.13 10.02
C GLU A 59 3.19 -11.25 9.34
N GLN A 60 2.29 -11.93 10.06
CA GLN A 60 1.47 -13.00 9.51
C GLN A 60 0.44 -12.46 8.50
N ALA A 61 -0.18 -11.30 8.82
CA ALA A 61 -1.07 -10.63 7.88
C ALA A 61 -0.33 -10.15 6.61
N ILE A 62 0.91 -9.67 6.74
CA ILE A 62 1.76 -9.30 5.61
C ILE A 62 2.09 -10.52 4.74
N LEU A 63 2.41 -11.66 5.35
CA LEU A 63 2.66 -12.92 4.62
C LEU A 63 1.40 -13.42 3.89
N LYS A 64 0.20 -13.32 4.52
CA LYS A 64 -1.08 -13.58 3.85
C LYS A 64 -1.24 -12.70 2.60
N LEU A 65 -0.84 -11.41 2.66
CA LEU A 65 -0.94 -10.49 1.52
C LEU A 65 -0.04 -10.92 0.36
N TYR A 66 1.18 -11.39 0.62
CA TYR A 66 2.04 -11.98 -0.41
C TYR A 66 1.39 -13.21 -1.05
N ALA A 67 0.84 -14.10 -0.23
CA ALA A 67 0.19 -15.32 -0.69
C ALA A 67 -1.06 -15.01 -1.55
N ALA A 68 -1.94 -14.11 -1.08
CA ALA A 68 -3.15 -13.68 -1.78
C ALA A 68 -2.85 -13.14 -3.18
N LYS A 69 -1.74 -12.44 -3.34
CA LYS A 69 -1.30 -11.86 -4.61
C LYS A 69 -0.43 -12.79 -5.47
N GLN A 70 -0.03 -13.94 -4.98
CA GLN A 70 1.02 -14.76 -5.59
C GLN A 70 2.28 -13.91 -5.88
N ARG A 71 2.66 -13.08 -4.89
CA ARG A 71 3.74 -12.12 -5.01
C ARG A 71 5.03 -12.69 -4.43
N SER A 72 6.14 -12.50 -5.14
CA SER A 72 7.47 -12.83 -4.62
C SER A 72 7.80 -12.00 -3.37
N LEU A 73 8.31 -12.65 -2.32
CA LEU A 73 8.77 -12.02 -1.08
C LEU A 73 9.94 -11.02 -1.29
N GLY A 74 10.57 -11.02 -2.46
CA GLY A 74 11.59 -10.05 -2.84
C GLY A 74 11.05 -8.67 -3.21
N LYS A 75 9.73 -8.52 -3.41
CA LYS A 75 9.09 -7.25 -3.79
C LYS A 75 8.50 -6.57 -2.54
N ALA A 76 9.13 -5.51 -2.04
CA ALA A 76 8.65 -4.75 -0.88
C ALA A 76 7.17 -4.35 -0.98
N ILE A 77 6.51 -4.22 0.18
CA ILE A 77 5.13 -3.76 0.29
C ILE A 77 5.14 -2.35 0.88
N PRO A 78 4.56 -1.36 0.17
CA PRO A 78 4.39 0.00 0.67
C PRO A 78 3.45 0.08 1.87
N LEU A 79 3.58 1.15 2.65
CA LEU A 79 2.62 1.55 3.67
C LEU A 79 1.74 2.70 3.18
N LEU A 80 0.43 2.59 3.38
CA LEU A 80 -0.48 3.73 3.33
C LEU A 80 -0.65 4.29 4.74
N LEU A 81 -0.59 5.61 4.86
CA LEU A 81 -0.70 6.36 6.12
C LEU A 81 -1.99 7.16 6.15
N ALA A 82 -2.57 7.34 7.33
CA ALA A 82 -3.75 8.17 7.51
C ALA A 82 -3.38 9.65 7.59
N ASP A 83 -2.35 9.99 8.34
CA ASP A 83 -1.98 11.35 8.67
C ASP A 83 -0.45 11.56 8.66
N PHE A 84 0.02 12.80 8.61
CA PHE A 84 1.45 13.12 8.65
C PHE A 84 2.13 12.59 9.92
N ALA A 85 1.43 12.62 11.06
CA ALA A 85 1.95 12.11 12.33
C ALA A 85 2.29 10.62 12.30
N ASP A 86 1.66 9.84 11.40
CA ASP A 86 1.95 8.40 11.26
C ASP A 86 3.30 8.16 10.57
N LEU A 87 3.83 9.16 9.85
CA LEU A 87 5.10 9.04 9.15
C LEU A 87 6.26 8.80 10.12
N GLU A 88 6.27 9.50 11.26
CA GLU A 88 7.30 9.35 12.29
C GLU A 88 7.30 7.96 12.95
N ARG A 89 6.16 7.27 12.88
CA ARG A 89 6.02 5.91 13.42
C ARG A 89 6.59 4.83 12.51
N VAL A 90 6.77 5.12 11.24
CA VAL A 90 7.20 4.14 10.23
C VAL A 90 8.55 4.46 9.62
N ALA A 91 8.92 5.74 9.55
CA ALA A 91 10.22 6.22 9.09
C ALA A 91 11.14 6.51 10.26
N ARG A 92 12.38 5.98 10.21
CA ARG A 92 13.43 6.29 11.21
C ARG A 92 13.87 7.75 11.14
N GLU A 93 13.90 8.28 9.93
CA GLU A 93 14.19 9.68 9.61
C GLU A 93 13.52 10.05 8.29
N ILE A 94 13.26 11.33 8.13
CA ILE A 94 12.69 11.86 6.89
C ILE A 94 13.76 12.75 6.26
N PRO A 95 14.32 12.36 5.09
CA PRO A 95 15.33 13.16 4.41
C PRO A 95 14.82 14.59 4.14
N ALA A 96 15.68 15.60 4.35
CA ALA A 96 15.28 17.01 4.23
C ALA A 96 14.66 17.35 2.85
N GLN A 97 15.15 16.74 1.79
CA GLN A 97 14.63 16.91 0.43
C GLN A 97 13.22 16.31 0.23
N ALA A 98 12.75 15.43 1.13
CA ALA A 98 11.42 14.84 1.05
C ALA A 98 10.33 15.81 1.53
N TRP A 99 10.61 16.69 2.50
CA TRP A 99 9.62 17.57 3.12
C TRP A 99 8.87 18.47 2.13
N PRO A 100 9.52 19.20 1.23
CA PRO A 100 8.80 20.04 0.25
C PRO A 100 7.88 19.23 -0.67
N LEU A 101 8.25 17.98 -0.95
CA LEU A 101 7.44 17.07 -1.79
C LEU A 101 6.25 16.52 -1.01
N LEU A 102 6.44 16.18 0.25
CA LEU A 102 5.36 15.76 1.15
C LEU A 102 4.31 16.86 1.30
N GLU A 103 4.73 18.08 1.63
CA GLU A 103 3.84 19.23 1.82
C GLU A 103 3.05 19.58 0.56
N ARG A 104 3.66 19.38 -0.62
CA ARG A 104 3.04 19.74 -1.90
C ARG A 104 2.13 18.65 -2.46
N PHE A 105 2.44 17.37 -2.24
CA PHE A 105 1.80 16.25 -2.95
C PHE A 105 1.09 15.24 -2.03
N TRP A 106 1.07 15.46 -0.72
CA TRP A 106 0.28 14.67 0.21
C TRP A 106 -0.85 15.49 0.86
N PRO A 107 -2.03 14.87 0.95
CA PRO A 107 -2.44 13.57 0.40
C PRO A 107 -2.43 13.55 -1.12
N GLY A 108 -2.05 12.40 -1.74
CA GLY A 108 -2.02 12.31 -3.19
C GLY A 108 -1.22 11.14 -3.78
N PRO A 109 -0.93 11.20 -5.10
CA PRO A 109 -0.38 10.07 -5.83
C PRO A 109 1.16 9.98 -5.78
N LEU A 110 1.80 10.45 -4.69
CA LEU A 110 3.23 10.34 -4.45
C LEU A 110 3.52 9.27 -3.40
N THR A 111 4.35 8.30 -3.74
CA THR A 111 4.96 7.34 -2.82
C THR A 111 6.43 7.66 -2.65
N LEU A 112 6.88 7.88 -1.42
CA LEU A 112 8.28 8.13 -1.10
C LEU A 112 8.94 6.89 -0.51
N ILE A 113 10.20 6.62 -0.88
CA ILE A 113 11.05 5.68 -0.17
C ILE A 113 11.90 6.44 0.82
N VAL A 114 11.82 6.00 2.08
CA VAL A 114 12.51 6.61 3.23
C VAL A 114 13.18 5.52 4.09
N PRO A 115 14.16 5.86 4.95
CA PRO A 115 14.73 4.92 5.91
C PRO A 115 13.65 4.36 6.83
N ARG A 116 13.61 3.03 6.97
CA ARG A 116 12.60 2.27 7.72
C ARG A 116 12.88 2.31 9.21
N HIS A 117 11.82 2.42 10.03
CA HIS A 117 11.94 2.19 11.47
C HIS A 117 12.16 0.70 11.77
N GLN A 118 13.07 0.38 12.70
CA GLN A 118 13.53 -1.00 12.96
C GLN A 118 12.45 -1.91 13.57
N HIS A 119 11.42 -1.36 14.24
CA HIS A 119 10.34 -2.15 14.83
C HIS A 119 9.34 -2.70 13.80
N LEU A 120 9.38 -2.22 12.54
CA LEU A 120 8.50 -2.72 11.50
C LEU A 120 8.89 -4.13 11.07
N PRO A 121 7.91 -5.01 10.77
CA PRO A 121 8.18 -6.37 10.32
C PRO A 121 9.12 -6.45 9.12
N ALA A 122 10.05 -7.40 9.16
CA ALA A 122 11.02 -7.62 8.09
C ALA A 122 10.34 -8.06 6.77
N ALA A 123 9.15 -8.66 6.87
CA ALA A 123 8.36 -9.06 5.70
C ALA A 123 7.92 -7.87 4.81
N LEU A 124 7.88 -6.62 5.31
CA LEU A 124 7.56 -5.45 4.50
C LEU A 124 8.62 -5.12 3.46
N SER A 125 9.89 -5.25 3.83
CA SER A 125 11.01 -4.91 2.96
C SER A 125 12.27 -5.66 3.37
N ARG A 126 13.03 -6.15 2.40
CA ARG A 126 14.35 -6.77 2.62
C ARG A 126 15.47 -5.74 2.82
N THR A 127 15.17 -4.46 2.65
CA THR A 127 16.13 -3.36 2.80
C THR A 127 15.82 -2.54 4.04
N GLU A 128 16.73 -1.66 4.44
CA GLU A 128 16.56 -0.69 5.53
C GLU A 128 15.66 0.49 5.14
N THR A 129 14.88 0.34 4.07
CA THR A 129 13.99 1.38 3.55
C THR A 129 12.56 0.88 3.43
N ILE A 130 11.60 1.80 3.44
CA ILE A 130 10.18 1.55 3.26
C ILE A 130 9.56 2.58 2.32
N ALA A 131 8.64 2.14 1.47
CA ALA A 131 7.83 3.03 0.65
C ALA A 131 6.58 3.45 1.44
N VAL A 132 6.29 4.74 1.49
CA VAL A 132 5.18 5.33 2.25
C VAL A 132 4.36 6.27 1.38
N ARG A 133 3.04 6.33 1.62
CA ARG A 133 2.13 7.23 0.91
C ARG A 133 0.93 7.60 1.78
N MET A 134 0.45 8.83 1.67
CA MET A 134 -0.83 9.25 2.21
C MET A 134 -1.82 9.43 1.03
N PRO A 135 -2.84 8.55 0.87
CA PRO A 135 -3.77 8.62 -0.26
C PRO A 135 -4.73 9.81 -0.13
N ASP A 136 -5.07 10.46 -1.25
CA ASP A 136 -6.12 11.49 -1.30
C ASP A 136 -7.50 10.83 -1.44
N HIS A 137 -7.93 10.14 -0.37
CA HIS A 137 -9.21 9.44 -0.31
C HIS A 137 -9.69 9.35 1.15
N ASP A 138 -10.69 10.14 1.51
CA ASP A 138 -11.14 10.29 2.91
C ASP A 138 -11.54 8.96 3.57
N LEU A 139 -12.30 8.12 2.86
CA LEU A 139 -12.71 6.80 3.39
C LEU A 139 -11.50 5.90 3.64
N ALA A 140 -10.52 5.87 2.71
CA ALA A 140 -9.31 5.09 2.91
C ALA A 140 -8.55 5.57 4.15
N ARG A 141 -8.34 6.88 4.29
CA ARG A 141 -7.67 7.47 5.45
C ARG A 141 -8.43 7.22 6.75
N ALA A 142 -9.76 7.26 6.73
CA ALA A 142 -10.58 6.92 7.89
C ALA A 142 -10.37 5.45 8.32
N ILE A 143 -10.36 4.51 7.38
CA ILE A 143 -10.07 3.09 7.64
C ILE A 143 -8.65 2.92 8.19
N ILE A 144 -7.65 3.53 7.55
CA ILE A 144 -6.24 3.46 7.98
C ILE A 144 -6.10 3.98 9.41
N ARG A 145 -6.73 5.13 9.72
CA ARG A 145 -6.70 5.74 11.06
C ARG A 145 -7.32 4.82 12.11
N ALA A 146 -8.51 4.26 11.82
CA ALA A 146 -9.21 3.34 12.72
C ALA A 146 -8.45 2.02 12.94
N ALA A 147 -7.62 1.62 11.97
CA ALA A 147 -6.79 0.41 12.03
C ALA A 147 -5.37 0.65 12.59
N GLY A 148 -5.08 1.85 13.13
CA GLY A 148 -3.82 2.14 13.80
C GLY A 148 -2.84 3.06 13.07
N GLY A 149 -3.26 3.73 11.99
CA GLY A 149 -2.52 4.81 11.32
C GLY A 149 -1.67 4.38 10.12
N ALA A 150 -1.35 3.09 9.99
CA ALA A 150 -0.57 2.57 8.86
C ALA A 150 -1.06 1.18 8.41
N LEU A 151 -1.20 0.97 7.10
CA LEU A 151 -1.53 -0.33 6.50
C LEU A 151 -0.49 -0.74 5.45
N ALA A 152 -0.06 -1.99 5.51
CA ALA A 152 0.69 -2.62 4.42
C ALA A 152 -0.22 -2.81 3.22
N THR A 153 0.02 -2.08 2.13
CA THR A 153 -0.94 -2.01 1.03
C THR A 153 -0.25 -2.10 -0.33
N THR A 154 -0.87 -2.83 -1.24
CA THR A 154 -0.47 -2.89 -2.65
C THR A 154 -1.71 -2.95 -3.54
N SER A 155 -1.59 -2.72 -4.84
CA SER A 155 -2.75 -2.77 -5.77
C SER A 155 -3.54 -4.08 -5.66
N ALA A 156 -4.87 -4.01 -5.74
CA ALA A 156 -5.79 -5.14 -5.55
C ALA A 156 -5.90 -6.02 -6.82
N ASN A 157 -4.77 -6.65 -7.22
CA ASN A 157 -4.69 -7.57 -8.37
C ASN A 157 -3.65 -8.65 -8.07
N ARG A 158 -3.70 -9.78 -8.76
CA ARG A 158 -2.61 -10.76 -8.75
C ARG A 158 -1.34 -10.16 -9.35
N SER A 159 -0.20 -10.63 -8.89
CA SER A 159 1.10 -10.10 -9.35
C SER A 159 1.26 -10.28 -10.86
N GLY A 160 1.53 -9.17 -11.56
CA GLY A 160 1.65 -9.17 -13.03
C GLY A 160 0.37 -8.82 -13.79
N HIS A 161 -0.80 -8.83 -13.13
CA HIS A 161 -2.05 -8.37 -13.74
C HIS A 161 -2.22 -6.86 -13.64
N ALA A 162 -3.17 -6.31 -14.40
CA ALA A 162 -3.51 -4.88 -14.33
C ALA A 162 -4.10 -4.52 -12.96
N PRO A 163 -3.76 -3.33 -12.40
CA PRO A 163 -4.36 -2.86 -11.16
C PRO A 163 -5.88 -2.71 -11.28
N ALA A 164 -6.61 -3.11 -10.24
CA ALA A 164 -8.07 -2.97 -10.20
C ALA A 164 -8.46 -1.49 -10.01
N GLN A 165 -9.39 -1.01 -10.83
CA GLN A 165 -9.96 0.34 -10.76
C GLN A 165 -11.37 0.34 -10.16
N THR A 166 -11.97 -0.83 -9.98
CA THR A 166 -13.29 -1.02 -9.37
C THR A 166 -13.26 -2.16 -8.35
N ALA A 167 -14.22 -2.15 -7.42
CA ALA A 167 -14.41 -3.23 -6.45
C ALA A 167 -14.68 -4.58 -7.15
N VAL A 168 -15.43 -4.57 -8.26
CA VAL A 168 -15.72 -5.77 -9.06
C VAL A 168 -14.43 -6.38 -9.64
N GLN A 169 -13.54 -5.55 -10.18
CA GLN A 169 -12.24 -6.02 -10.68
C GLN A 169 -11.38 -6.60 -9.55
N ALA A 170 -11.32 -5.90 -8.41
CA ALA A 170 -10.58 -6.38 -7.24
C ALA A 170 -11.14 -7.71 -6.70
N LEU A 171 -12.47 -7.84 -6.65
CA LEU A 171 -13.14 -9.06 -6.24
C LEU A 171 -12.83 -10.22 -7.21
N HIS A 172 -12.84 -9.98 -8.52
CA HIS A 172 -12.46 -10.98 -9.51
C HIS A 172 -11.04 -11.53 -9.29
N GLU A 173 -10.11 -10.66 -8.95
CA GLU A 173 -8.70 -11.02 -8.74
C GLU A 173 -8.45 -11.71 -7.38
N LEU A 174 -9.16 -11.32 -6.31
CA LEU A 174 -8.80 -11.64 -4.93
C LEU A 174 -9.92 -12.31 -4.12
N ALA A 175 -11.08 -12.65 -4.73
CA ALA A 175 -12.14 -13.35 -4.02
C ALA A 175 -11.64 -14.67 -3.41
N GLY A 176 -12.03 -14.89 -2.15
CA GLY A 176 -11.59 -16.03 -1.36
C GLY A 176 -10.22 -15.87 -0.70
N ALA A 177 -9.50 -14.76 -0.98
CA ALA A 177 -8.26 -14.41 -0.30
C ALA A 177 -8.39 -13.18 0.63
N VAL A 178 -9.48 -12.41 0.51
CA VAL A 178 -9.80 -11.23 1.33
C VAL A 178 -11.16 -11.42 1.99
N THR A 179 -11.33 -10.92 3.22
CA THR A 179 -12.59 -11.05 3.97
C THR A 179 -13.60 -9.95 3.62
N LEU A 180 -13.10 -8.80 3.19
CA LEU A 180 -13.94 -7.62 2.93
C LEU A 180 -13.43 -6.84 1.73
N VAL A 181 -14.37 -6.37 0.91
CA VAL A 181 -14.16 -5.34 -0.12
C VAL A 181 -15.03 -4.13 0.23
N VAL A 182 -14.43 -2.94 0.34
CA VAL A 182 -15.15 -1.67 0.51
C VAL A 182 -15.29 -1.02 -0.86
N ASP A 183 -16.51 -0.95 -1.36
CA ASP A 183 -16.83 -0.39 -2.69
C ASP A 183 -17.20 1.09 -2.58
N ALA A 184 -16.39 1.96 -3.18
CA ALA A 184 -16.65 3.40 -3.33
C ALA A 184 -16.80 3.82 -4.81
N GLY A 185 -17.15 2.87 -5.68
CA GLY A 185 -17.20 3.13 -7.12
C GLY A 185 -15.81 3.10 -7.79
N PRO A 186 -15.71 3.60 -9.03
CA PRO A 186 -14.45 3.61 -9.76
C PRO A 186 -13.41 4.56 -9.16
N CYS A 187 -12.14 4.13 -9.11
CA CYS A 187 -11.04 5.04 -8.79
C CYS A 187 -10.80 6.04 -9.93
N GLY A 188 -10.61 7.31 -9.58
CA GLY A 188 -10.47 8.38 -10.58
C GLY A 188 -9.14 8.37 -11.34
N GLY A 189 -8.05 7.85 -10.73
CA GLY A 189 -6.70 7.95 -11.30
C GLY A 189 -6.35 6.86 -12.32
N GLY A 190 -6.72 5.61 -12.07
CA GLY A 190 -6.44 4.46 -12.95
C GLY A 190 -4.95 4.10 -13.13
N VAL A 191 -4.04 4.97 -12.67
CA VAL A 191 -2.58 4.81 -12.75
C VAL A 191 -2.02 4.75 -11.34
N ALA A 192 -1.14 3.79 -11.07
CA ALA A 192 -0.47 3.66 -9.78
C ALA A 192 0.41 4.89 -9.48
N SER A 193 0.57 5.25 -8.19
CA SER A 193 1.34 6.41 -7.73
C SER A 193 2.77 6.45 -8.28
N THR A 194 3.31 7.65 -8.46
CA THR A 194 4.75 7.85 -8.72
C THR A 194 5.54 7.41 -7.49
N VAL A 195 6.62 6.64 -7.69
CA VAL A 195 7.51 6.19 -6.60
C VAL A 195 8.83 6.93 -6.72
N LEU A 196 9.19 7.67 -5.68
CA LEU A 196 10.41 8.45 -5.60
C LEU A 196 11.29 7.94 -4.45
N ASP A 197 12.53 7.64 -4.74
CA ASP A 197 13.55 7.33 -3.73
C ASP A 197 14.20 8.63 -3.24
N CYS A 198 14.02 8.92 -1.95
CA CYS A 198 14.59 10.07 -1.26
C CYS A 198 15.72 9.68 -0.30
N THR A 199 16.20 8.43 -0.32
CA THR A 199 17.25 7.94 0.58
C THR A 199 18.66 8.34 0.14
N THR A 200 18.81 8.83 -1.09
CA THR A 200 20.07 9.32 -1.67
C THR A 200 20.04 10.86 -1.75
N ALA A 201 21.22 11.48 -1.88
CA ALA A 201 21.35 12.94 -1.98
C ALA A 201 20.52 13.52 -3.16
N GLU A 202 20.45 12.79 -4.26
CA GLU A 202 19.60 13.14 -5.40
C GLU A 202 18.39 12.21 -5.44
N PRO A 203 17.15 12.74 -5.28
CA PRO A 203 15.94 11.93 -5.40
C PRO A 203 15.80 11.29 -6.78
N ARG A 204 15.33 10.04 -6.85
CA ARG A 204 15.22 9.28 -8.10
C ARG A 204 13.85 8.66 -8.26
N ILE A 205 13.21 8.87 -9.42
CA ILE A 205 11.95 8.19 -9.77
C ILE A 205 12.27 6.72 -10.08
N LEU A 206 11.72 5.83 -9.26
CA LEU A 206 11.84 4.37 -9.46
C LEU A 206 10.65 3.80 -10.24
N ARG A 207 9.52 4.48 -10.22
CA ARG A 207 8.33 4.14 -10.99
C ARG A 207 7.63 5.42 -11.43
N ALA A 208 7.41 5.57 -12.72
CA ALA A 208 6.57 6.63 -13.26
C ALA A 208 5.09 6.41 -12.85
N GLY A 209 4.40 7.47 -12.56
CA GLY A 209 2.99 7.55 -12.20
C GLY A 209 2.42 8.91 -12.62
N PRO A 210 1.36 9.39 -11.97
CA PRO A 210 0.72 10.67 -12.33
C PRO A 210 1.63 11.91 -12.21
N LEU A 211 2.62 11.88 -11.28
CA LEU A 211 3.55 13.00 -11.08
C LEU A 211 4.81 12.79 -11.91
N THR A 212 5.20 13.80 -12.68
CA THR A 212 6.41 13.82 -13.51
C THR A 212 7.62 14.40 -12.75
N ALA A 213 8.82 14.28 -13.32
CA ALA A 213 10.02 14.91 -12.77
C ALA A 213 9.87 16.45 -12.74
N ALA A 214 9.23 17.05 -13.77
CA ALA A 214 8.94 18.49 -13.84
C ALA A 214 8.03 18.94 -12.70
N ASP A 215 6.95 18.19 -12.42
CA ASP A 215 6.03 18.51 -11.32
C ASP A 215 6.76 18.57 -9.97
N MET A 216 7.77 17.72 -9.80
CA MET A 216 8.55 17.60 -8.57
C MET A 216 9.82 18.48 -8.52
N GLY A 217 10.10 19.24 -9.59
CA GLY A 217 11.30 20.08 -9.69
C GLY A 217 12.61 19.27 -9.77
N LEU A 218 12.55 18.04 -10.31
CA LEU A 218 13.68 17.12 -10.42
C LEU A 218 14.32 17.10 -11.83
N GLU A 219 13.95 18.02 -12.70
CA GLU A 219 14.60 18.15 -14.01
C GLU A 219 16.02 18.69 -13.82
N ARG A 220 17.00 17.97 -14.38
CA ARG A 220 18.35 18.50 -14.49
C ARG A 220 18.33 19.63 -15.55
N GLY A 221 18.71 20.82 -15.13
CA GLY A 221 19.01 21.92 -16.04
C GLY A 221 20.16 21.57 -17.01
#